data_3eb1334022802273b6db7996478a7e6b
#
_entry.id   3eb1334022802273b6db7996478a7e6b
#
_cell.length_a   1.000
_cell.length_b   1.000
_cell.length_c   1.000
_cell.angle_alpha   90.00
_cell.angle_beta   90.00
_cell.angle_gamma   90.00
#
_symmetry.space_group_name_H-M   'P 1'
#
loop_
_entity.id
_entity.type
_entity.pdbx_description
1 polymer ?
#
loop_
_entity_poly.entity_id
_entity_poly.type
_entity_poly.pdbx_seq_one_letter_code
_entity_poly.pdbx_strand_id
1 'polypeptide(L)'
;IRNNNNNEALTYFMEALDNEDDYINKSKYAFYVAKTYFAKFNISDDIQFCVLAKKYANQASSFRVGWGDPFILIGDLYAKTSTNCGNDPLSKKAGYWAAIEKYEYAKLIDSKSSSSAQKKIDIYKSQIPSQSLLFENNYIDKQTYSIDCWYQEVVKVRNIID
;
A
#
# COMPACT_ATOMS: atom_id res chain seq x y z
N ILE A 1 -20.69 -13.16 -10.30
CA ILE A 1 -20.41 -12.39 -11.54
C ILE A 1 -19.10 -11.60 -11.41
N ARG A 2 -18.88 -10.77 -10.36
CA ARG A 2 -17.63 -9.99 -10.20
C ARG A 2 -16.37 -10.84 -10.02
N ASN A 3 -16.46 -11.99 -9.36
CA ASN A 3 -15.31 -12.89 -9.16
C ASN A 3 -14.83 -13.54 -10.48
N ASN A 4 -15.74 -13.91 -11.38
CA ASN A 4 -15.35 -14.48 -12.68
C ASN A 4 -14.60 -13.45 -13.52
N ASN A 5 -15.07 -12.21 -13.57
CA ASN A 5 -14.38 -11.15 -14.32
C ASN A 5 -12.96 -10.87 -13.79
N ASN A 6 -12.75 -10.95 -12.46
CA ASN A 6 -11.40 -10.78 -11.87
C ASN A 6 -10.46 -11.95 -12.22
N ASN A 7 -10.95 -13.18 -12.30
CA ASN A 7 -10.13 -14.32 -12.68
C ASN A 7 -9.73 -14.27 -14.15
N GLU A 8 -10.67 -13.94 -15.04
CA GLU A 8 -10.39 -13.75 -16.47
C GLU A 8 -9.41 -12.61 -16.70
N ALA A 9 -9.58 -11.48 -15.99
CA ALA A 9 -8.66 -10.35 -16.05
C ALA A 9 -7.26 -10.72 -15.59
N LEU A 10 -7.13 -11.51 -14.50
CA LEU A 10 -5.83 -12.00 -14.02
C LEU A 10 -5.14 -12.86 -15.08
N THR A 11 -5.84 -13.84 -15.64
CA THR A 11 -5.27 -14.70 -16.69
C THR A 11 -4.75 -13.86 -17.85
N TYR A 12 -5.57 -12.95 -18.36
CA TYR A 12 -5.20 -12.06 -19.46
C TYR A 12 -3.97 -11.20 -19.14
N PHE A 13 -3.96 -10.51 -17.98
CA PHE A 13 -2.86 -9.61 -17.64
C PHE A 13 -1.57 -10.37 -17.29
N MET A 14 -1.65 -11.58 -16.73
CA MET A 14 -0.48 -12.41 -16.47
C MET A 14 0.14 -12.94 -17.77
N GLU A 15 -0.67 -13.44 -18.69
CA GLU A 15 -0.19 -13.85 -20.02
C GLU A 15 0.41 -12.66 -20.78
N ALA A 16 -0.21 -11.48 -20.73
CA ALA A 16 0.32 -10.28 -21.34
C ALA A 16 1.65 -9.84 -20.70
N LEU A 17 1.77 -9.95 -19.38
CA LEU A 17 3.01 -9.64 -18.66
C LEU A 17 4.15 -10.58 -19.04
N ASP A 18 3.86 -11.87 -19.17
CA ASP A 18 4.86 -12.90 -19.47
C ASP A 18 5.38 -12.81 -20.93
N ASN A 19 4.53 -12.38 -21.86
CA ASN A 19 4.85 -12.28 -23.28
C ASN A 19 5.28 -10.87 -23.75
N GLU A 20 5.31 -9.87 -22.87
CA GLU A 20 5.68 -8.50 -23.21
C GLU A 20 7.20 -8.29 -23.06
N ASP A 21 7.82 -7.61 -23.99
CA ASP A 21 9.25 -7.26 -23.92
C ASP A 21 9.49 -5.81 -23.50
N ASP A 22 8.57 -4.91 -23.80
CA ASP A 22 8.66 -3.50 -23.44
C ASP A 22 8.42 -3.28 -21.94
N TYR A 23 9.40 -2.69 -21.26
CA TYR A 23 9.34 -2.46 -19.80
C TYR A 23 8.21 -1.54 -19.38
N ILE A 24 7.83 -0.57 -20.21
CA ILE A 24 6.71 0.35 -19.89
C ILE A 24 5.38 -0.40 -19.93
N ASN A 25 5.20 -1.29 -20.91
CA ASN A 25 4.00 -2.12 -20.99
C ASN A 25 4.04 -3.20 -19.91
N LYS A 26 5.18 -3.84 -19.63
CA LYS A 26 5.35 -4.76 -18.48
C LYS A 26 4.90 -4.09 -17.19
N SER A 27 5.32 -2.85 -16.96
CA SER A 27 4.93 -2.11 -15.75
C SER A 27 3.40 -1.95 -15.64
N LYS A 28 2.73 -1.65 -16.75
CA LYS A 28 1.27 -1.51 -16.78
C LYS A 28 0.57 -2.84 -16.50
N TYR A 29 1.01 -3.93 -17.14
CA TYR A 29 0.41 -5.25 -16.92
C TYR A 29 0.60 -5.72 -15.49
N ALA A 30 1.81 -5.60 -14.93
CA ALA A 30 2.07 -5.91 -13.53
C ALA A 30 1.18 -5.08 -12.58
N PHE A 31 0.98 -3.80 -12.90
CA PHE A 31 0.09 -2.95 -12.10
C PHE A 31 -1.39 -3.33 -12.23
N TYR A 32 -1.85 -3.75 -13.40
CA TYR A 32 -3.21 -4.27 -13.58
C TYR A 32 -3.42 -5.57 -12.79
N VAL A 33 -2.42 -6.47 -12.77
CA VAL A 33 -2.44 -7.67 -11.92
C VAL A 33 -2.56 -7.27 -10.45
N ALA A 34 -1.75 -6.30 -9.99
CA ALA A 34 -1.80 -5.79 -8.61
C ALA A 34 -3.19 -5.25 -8.25
N LYS A 35 -3.78 -4.42 -9.12
CA LYS A 35 -5.13 -3.87 -8.93
C LYS A 35 -6.21 -4.96 -8.90
N THR A 36 -6.06 -5.98 -9.71
CA THR A 36 -7.03 -7.09 -9.75
C THR A 36 -6.96 -7.91 -8.46
N TYR A 37 -5.76 -8.18 -7.93
CA TYR A 37 -5.62 -8.82 -6.61
C TYR A 37 -6.19 -7.95 -5.50
N PHE A 38 -5.99 -6.64 -5.53
CA PHE A 38 -6.61 -5.73 -4.56
C PHE A 38 -8.15 -5.75 -4.66
N ALA A 39 -8.71 -5.82 -5.86
CA ALA A 39 -10.15 -5.98 -6.06
C ALA A 39 -10.66 -7.32 -5.51
N LYS A 40 -9.90 -8.41 -5.66
CA LYS A 40 -10.22 -9.72 -5.06
C LYS A 40 -10.19 -9.66 -3.53
N PHE A 41 -9.20 -9.00 -2.94
CA PHE A 41 -9.15 -8.77 -1.50
C PHE A 41 -10.40 -8.03 -1.01
N ASN A 42 -10.83 -6.99 -1.72
CA ASN A 42 -12.03 -6.22 -1.36
C ASN A 42 -13.34 -7.03 -1.36
N ILE A 43 -13.34 -8.20 -1.98
CA ILE A 43 -14.52 -9.09 -2.05
C ILE A 43 -14.45 -10.19 -0.99
N SER A 44 -13.25 -10.74 -0.74
CA SER A 44 -13.07 -11.96 0.07
C SER A 44 -12.45 -11.74 1.43
N ASP A 45 -11.83 -10.56 1.67
CA ASP A 45 -10.98 -10.25 2.83
C ASP A 45 -9.80 -11.25 3.03
N ASP A 46 -9.47 -12.05 2.00
CA ASP A 46 -8.33 -12.98 2.05
C ASP A 46 -7.02 -12.20 1.92
N ILE A 47 -6.25 -12.20 2.99
CA ILE A 47 -4.98 -11.47 3.11
C ILE A 47 -3.94 -11.90 2.08
N GLN A 48 -4.02 -13.11 1.53
CA GLN A 48 -3.12 -13.57 0.48
C GLN A 48 -3.21 -12.70 -0.78
N PHE A 49 -4.38 -12.14 -1.06
CA PHE A 49 -4.53 -11.19 -2.16
C PHE A 49 -3.81 -9.86 -1.90
N CYS A 50 -3.67 -9.43 -0.65
CA CYS A 50 -2.84 -8.27 -0.32
C CYS A 50 -1.35 -8.54 -0.58
N VAL A 51 -0.86 -9.74 -0.20
CA VAL A 51 0.52 -10.18 -0.46
C VAL A 51 0.81 -10.17 -1.96
N LEU A 52 -0.09 -10.75 -2.77
CA LEU A 52 0.04 -10.79 -4.21
C LEU A 52 -0.07 -9.39 -4.84
N ALA A 53 -1.01 -8.57 -4.40
CA ALA A 53 -1.16 -7.19 -4.88
C ALA A 53 0.11 -6.37 -4.62
N LYS A 54 0.68 -6.45 -3.42
CA LYS A 54 1.96 -5.79 -3.08
C LYS A 54 3.12 -6.30 -3.95
N LYS A 55 3.21 -7.63 -4.15
CA LYS A 55 4.24 -8.23 -5.00
C LYS A 55 4.22 -7.62 -6.41
N TYR A 56 3.06 -7.61 -7.05
CA TYR A 56 2.93 -7.11 -8.42
C TYR A 56 3.03 -5.58 -8.51
N ALA A 57 2.63 -4.84 -7.48
CA ALA A 57 2.87 -3.40 -7.42
C ALA A 57 4.37 -3.07 -7.34
N ASN A 58 5.15 -3.82 -6.54
CA ASN A 58 6.61 -3.69 -6.51
C ASN A 58 7.24 -4.06 -7.85
N GLN A 59 6.76 -5.12 -8.51
CA GLN A 59 7.22 -5.50 -9.84
C GLN A 59 6.93 -4.39 -10.87
N ALA A 60 5.76 -3.78 -10.83
CA ALA A 60 5.41 -2.66 -11.70
C ALA A 60 6.36 -1.48 -11.52
N SER A 61 6.68 -1.12 -10.26
CA SER A 61 7.63 -0.02 -9.98
C SER A 61 9.07 -0.35 -10.38
N SER A 62 9.47 -1.63 -10.35
CA SER A 62 10.81 -2.05 -10.82
C SER A 62 10.98 -1.93 -12.34
N PHE A 63 9.92 -2.17 -13.10
CA PHE A 63 9.94 -1.98 -14.56
C PHE A 63 9.86 -0.51 -14.97
N ARG A 64 9.31 0.36 -14.13
CA ARG A 64 9.15 1.78 -14.43
C ARG A 64 9.53 2.63 -13.22
N VAL A 65 10.79 3.06 -13.20
CA VAL A 65 11.31 3.96 -12.17
C VAL A 65 10.58 5.32 -12.22
N GLY A 66 10.30 5.91 -11.05
CA GLY A 66 9.65 7.22 -10.96
C GLY A 66 8.14 7.20 -11.19
N TRP A 67 7.50 6.04 -11.14
CA TRP A 67 6.05 5.91 -11.21
C TRP A 67 5.42 5.75 -9.82
N GLY A 68 4.59 6.73 -9.42
CA GLY A 68 4.03 6.81 -8.06
C GLY A 68 2.84 5.90 -7.80
N ASP A 69 2.03 5.56 -8.81
CA ASP A 69 0.78 4.81 -8.61
C ASP A 69 0.95 3.45 -7.92
N PRO A 70 2.00 2.64 -8.20
CA PRO A 70 2.24 1.39 -7.45
C PRO A 70 2.41 1.62 -5.95
N PHE A 71 3.06 2.70 -5.54
CA PHE A 71 3.24 3.04 -4.12
C PHE A 71 1.95 3.53 -3.48
N ILE A 72 1.10 4.26 -4.22
CA ILE A 72 -0.25 4.61 -3.76
C ILE A 72 -1.05 3.33 -3.47
N LEU A 73 -1.02 2.34 -4.38
CA LEU A 73 -1.72 1.07 -4.17
C LEU A 73 -1.18 0.31 -2.96
N ILE A 74 0.14 0.28 -2.74
CA ILE A 74 0.73 -0.33 -1.54
C ILE A 74 0.26 0.41 -0.28
N GLY A 75 0.24 1.73 -0.30
CA GLY A 75 -0.31 2.53 0.80
C GLY A 75 -1.77 2.21 1.09
N ASP A 76 -2.60 2.06 0.05
CA ASP A 76 -4.01 1.67 0.18
C ASP A 76 -4.18 0.29 0.83
N LEU A 77 -3.31 -0.68 0.48
CA LEU A 77 -3.30 -1.99 1.12
C LEU A 77 -2.99 -1.90 2.62
N TYR A 78 -1.95 -1.11 2.98
CA TYR A 78 -1.56 -0.93 4.38
C TYR A 78 -2.63 -0.21 5.20
N ALA A 79 -3.20 0.87 4.67
CA ALA A 79 -4.27 1.60 5.34
C ALA A 79 -5.51 0.73 5.57
N LYS A 80 -5.91 -0.03 4.54
CA LYS A 80 -7.11 -0.88 4.60
C LYS A 80 -6.97 -2.03 5.60
N THR A 81 -5.76 -2.55 5.78
CA THR A 81 -5.50 -3.69 6.67
C THR A 81 -4.93 -3.28 8.03
N SER A 82 -4.73 -1.99 8.30
CA SER A 82 -4.08 -1.51 9.51
C SER A 82 -4.72 -2.06 10.78
N THR A 83 -6.05 -2.01 10.89
CA THR A 83 -6.79 -2.49 12.06
C THR A 83 -6.74 -4.01 12.27
N ASN A 84 -6.28 -4.76 11.27
CA ASN A 84 -6.10 -6.21 11.33
C ASN A 84 -4.67 -6.60 11.75
N CYS A 85 -3.76 -5.61 11.89
CA CYS A 85 -2.38 -5.82 12.27
C CYS A 85 -2.17 -5.62 13.77
N GLY A 86 -1.84 -6.70 14.47
CA GLY A 86 -1.62 -6.68 15.91
C GLY A 86 -2.87 -6.70 16.77
N ASN A 87 -2.68 -6.72 18.08
CA ASN A 87 -3.76 -6.92 19.06
C ASN A 87 -4.04 -5.69 19.93
N ASP A 88 -3.10 -4.75 20.00
CA ASP A 88 -3.21 -3.53 20.82
C ASP A 88 -3.56 -2.30 19.96
N PRO A 89 -4.03 -1.20 20.59
CA PRO A 89 -4.44 0.00 19.88
C PRO A 89 -3.32 0.66 19.05
N LEU A 90 -2.06 0.57 19.48
CA LEU A 90 -0.93 1.17 18.77
C LEU A 90 -0.62 0.38 17.50
N SER A 91 -0.46 -0.94 17.61
CA SER A 91 -0.18 -1.80 16.45
C SER A 91 -1.28 -1.72 15.39
N LYS A 92 -2.56 -1.64 15.80
CA LYS A 92 -3.71 -1.46 14.88
C LYS A 92 -3.71 -0.13 14.12
N LYS A 93 -2.99 0.88 14.61
CA LYS A 93 -2.88 2.19 13.96
C LYS A 93 -1.55 2.41 13.25
N ALA A 94 -0.53 1.61 13.54
CA ALA A 94 0.80 1.74 12.95
C ALA A 94 0.80 1.60 11.41
N GLY A 95 -0.11 0.80 10.87
CA GLY A 95 -0.28 0.66 9.43
C GLY A 95 -0.62 1.95 8.70
N TYR A 96 -1.22 2.94 9.37
CA TYR A 96 -1.47 4.25 8.78
C TYR A 96 -0.18 5.07 8.59
N TRP A 97 0.83 4.90 9.46
CA TRP A 97 2.16 5.47 9.22
C TRP A 97 2.80 4.89 7.97
N ALA A 98 2.78 3.54 7.85
CA ALA A 98 3.32 2.87 6.66
C ALA A 98 2.61 3.32 5.38
N ALA A 99 1.28 3.45 5.42
CA ALA A 99 0.50 3.94 4.29
C ALA A 99 0.91 5.37 3.90
N ILE A 100 1.00 6.27 4.87
CA ILE A 100 1.37 7.67 4.64
C ILE A 100 2.79 7.77 4.07
N GLU A 101 3.76 7.01 4.58
CA GLU A 101 5.11 6.98 4.01
C GLU A 101 5.13 6.53 2.54
N LYS A 102 4.28 5.56 2.15
CA LYS A 102 4.15 5.17 0.74
C LYS A 102 3.52 6.27 -0.12
N TYR A 103 2.53 6.99 0.40
CA TYR A 103 1.94 8.14 -0.32
C TYR A 103 2.92 9.31 -0.44
N GLU A 104 3.67 9.63 0.62
CA GLU A 104 4.72 10.65 0.59
C GLU A 104 5.81 10.30 -0.43
N TYR A 105 6.22 9.03 -0.47
CA TYR A 105 7.17 8.55 -1.46
C TYR A 105 6.63 8.66 -2.88
N ALA A 106 5.38 8.24 -3.13
CA ALA A 106 4.74 8.40 -4.43
C ALA A 106 4.70 9.86 -4.90
N LYS A 107 4.36 10.78 -3.98
CA LYS A 107 4.34 12.22 -4.22
C LYS A 107 5.73 12.77 -4.55
N LEU A 108 6.77 12.26 -3.88
CA LEU A 108 8.16 12.69 -4.08
C LEU A 108 8.70 12.30 -5.46
N ILE A 109 8.40 11.08 -5.92
CA ILE A 109 9.00 10.52 -7.15
C ILE A 109 8.19 10.82 -8.41
N ASP A 110 6.90 11.14 -8.28
CA ASP A 110 5.99 11.31 -9.42
C ASP A 110 5.04 12.50 -9.23
N SER A 111 5.32 13.58 -9.93
CA SER A 111 4.48 14.78 -9.90
C SER A 111 3.03 14.53 -10.36
N LYS A 112 2.80 13.55 -11.25
CA LYS A 112 1.46 13.18 -11.74
C LYS A 112 0.64 12.50 -10.67
N SER A 113 1.28 11.73 -9.79
CA SER A 113 0.64 11.05 -8.66
C SER A 113 0.47 11.95 -7.43
N SER A 114 1.12 13.14 -7.40
CA SER A 114 1.20 14.01 -6.24
C SER A 114 -0.17 14.39 -5.67
N SER A 115 -1.11 14.81 -6.51
CA SER A 115 -2.47 15.20 -6.06
C SER A 115 -3.25 14.03 -5.47
N SER A 116 -3.15 12.85 -6.09
CA SER A 116 -3.80 11.63 -5.59
C SER A 116 -3.20 11.18 -4.26
N ALA A 117 -1.87 11.18 -4.15
CA ALA A 117 -1.16 10.84 -2.93
C ALA A 117 -1.49 11.81 -1.79
N GLN A 118 -1.54 13.12 -2.06
CA GLN A 118 -1.91 14.13 -1.05
C GLN A 118 -3.32 13.91 -0.50
N LYS A 119 -4.30 13.64 -1.36
CA LYS A 119 -5.67 13.32 -0.92
C LYS A 119 -5.70 12.11 0.03
N LYS A 120 -4.89 11.08 -0.24
CA LYS A 120 -4.78 9.91 0.64
C LYS A 120 -4.15 10.26 1.99
N ILE A 121 -3.09 11.07 2.00
CA ILE A 121 -2.49 11.59 3.23
C ILE A 121 -3.53 12.34 4.06
N ASP A 122 -4.29 13.24 3.43
CA ASP A 122 -5.33 14.04 4.12
C ASP A 122 -6.44 13.18 4.73
N ILE A 123 -6.79 12.07 4.08
CA ILE A 123 -7.76 11.10 4.62
C ILE A 123 -7.20 10.38 5.84
N TYR A 124 -5.95 9.91 5.79
CA TYR A 124 -5.41 9.00 6.80
C TYR A 124 -4.62 9.67 7.92
N LYS A 125 -4.24 10.94 7.78
CA LYS A 125 -3.49 11.68 8.82
C LYS A 125 -4.23 11.78 10.16
N SER A 126 -5.56 11.71 10.18
CA SER A 126 -6.37 11.66 11.41
C SER A 126 -6.46 10.26 12.05
N GLN A 127 -6.02 9.23 11.34
CA GLN A 127 -6.09 7.83 11.79
C GLN A 127 -4.81 7.35 12.46
N ILE A 128 -3.70 8.08 12.34
CA ILE A 128 -2.43 7.73 12.98
C ILE A 128 -2.55 7.70 14.52
N PRO A 129 -1.64 7.02 15.23
CA PRO A 129 -1.62 7.05 16.68
C PRO A 129 -1.58 8.46 17.26
N SER A 130 -2.45 8.74 18.23
CA SER A 130 -2.48 10.02 18.94
C SER A 130 -1.29 10.18 19.87
N GLN A 131 -0.98 11.40 20.27
CA GLN A 131 0.08 11.69 21.23
C GLN A 131 -0.12 10.96 22.57
N SER A 132 -1.35 10.86 23.07
CA SER A 132 -1.65 10.11 24.30
C SER A 132 -1.34 8.63 24.14
N LEU A 133 -1.72 8.02 23.01
CA LEU A 133 -1.44 6.62 22.73
C LEU A 133 0.06 6.34 22.64
N LEU A 134 0.83 7.27 22.05
CA LEU A 134 2.28 7.15 21.99
C LEU A 134 2.91 7.24 23.40
N PHE A 135 2.45 8.19 24.20
CA PHE A 135 2.94 8.34 25.58
C PHE A 135 2.66 7.10 26.44
N GLU A 136 1.45 6.54 26.36
CA GLU A 136 1.06 5.31 27.08
C GLU A 136 1.93 4.11 26.70
N ASN A 137 2.49 4.10 25.48
CA ASN A 137 3.35 3.03 24.98
C ASN A 137 4.84 3.38 24.99
N ASN A 138 5.24 4.48 25.66
CA ASN A 138 6.62 4.97 25.78
C ASN A 138 7.29 5.27 24.42
N TYR A 139 6.54 5.72 23.45
CA TYR A 139 7.08 6.22 22.19
C TYR A 139 7.12 7.74 22.15
N ILE A 140 8.18 8.27 21.55
CA ILE A 140 8.30 9.69 21.23
C ILE A 140 8.39 9.89 19.71
N ASP A 141 8.06 11.11 19.26
CA ASP A 141 8.14 11.51 17.86
C ASP A 141 9.54 11.22 17.26
N LYS A 142 9.56 10.82 16.00
CA LYS A 142 10.76 10.45 15.21
C LYS A 142 11.46 9.14 15.59
N GLN A 143 11.06 8.44 16.63
CA GLN A 143 11.50 7.06 16.85
C GLN A 143 11.05 6.15 15.70
N THR A 144 11.64 4.98 15.62
CA THR A 144 11.19 3.95 14.68
C THR A 144 10.24 2.96 15.36
N TYR A 145 9.28 2.49 14.61
CA TYR A 145 8.35 1.43 15.00
C TYR A 145 8.40 0.32 13.95
N SER A 146 8.59 -0.93 14.39
CA SER A 146 8.58 -2.09 13.50
C SER A 146 7.17 -2.67 13.43
N ILE A 147 6.59 -2.68 12.23
CA ILE A 147 5.31 -3.32 11.96
C ILE A 147 5.60 -4.77 11.58
N ASP A 148 5.00 -5.72 12.30
CA ASP A 148 5.01 -7.14 12.00
C ASP A 148 3.56 -7.60 11.75
N CYS A 149 3.21 -7.68 10.48
CA CYS A 149 1.90 -8.06 10.00
C CYS A 149 2.07 -9.01 8.80
N TRP A 150 1.13 -9.07 7.86
CA TRP A 150 1.33 -9.74 6.56
C TRP A 150 2.42 -9.07 5.72
N TYR A 151 2.89 -7.92 6.15
CA TYR A 151 4.06 -7.20 5.66
C TYR A 151 4.93 -6.78 6.84
N GLN A 152 6.21 -6.54 6.57
CA GLN A 152 7.16 -6.01 7.53
C GLN A 152 7.64 -4.65 7.02
N GLU A 153 7.52 -3.62 7.86
CA GLU A 153 8.00 -2.26 7.58
C GLU A 153 8.54 -1.64 8.87
N VAL A 154 9.56 -0.83 8.73
CA VAL A 154 10.05 0.04 9.81
C VAL A 154 9.66 1.46 9.45
N VAL A 155 8.82 2.07 10.28
CA VAL A 155 8.22 3.38 10.04
C VAL A 155 8.67 4.40 11.09
N LYS A 156 8.56 5.68 10.76
CA LYS A 156 8.79 6.74 11.74
C LYS A 156 7.52 7.00 12.54
N VAL A 157 7.69 7.03 13.87
CA VAL A 157 6.65 7.46 14.80
C VAL A 157 6.37 8.95 14.58
N ARG A 158 5.12 9.29 14.31
CA ARG A 158 4.65 10.67 14.15
C ARG A 158 3.25 10.79 14.74
N ASN A 159 2.99 11.87 15.46
CA ASN A 159 1.67 12.20 15.99
C ASN A 159 0.98 13.34 15.23
N ILE A 160 1.72 13.99 14.32
CA ILE A 160 1.24 15.05 13.42
C ILE A 160 1.79 14.77 12.02
N ILE A 161 0.97 14.99 11.02
CA ILE A 161 1.33 14.98 9.60
C ILE A 161 0.93 16.33 9.01
N ASP A 162 1.91 17.08 8.53
CA ASP A 162 1.73 18.39 7.90
C ASP A 162 1.10 18.32 6.51
#